data_ec39fd2cddefcfd4e285edf4ec2c0f50
#
_entry.id   ec39fd2cddefcfd4e285edf4ec2c0f50
#
_cell.length_a   1.000
_cell.length_b   1.000
_cell.length_c   1.000
_cell.angle_alpha   90.00
_cell.angle_beta   90.00
_cell.angle_gamma   90.00
#
_symmetry.space_group_name_H-M   'P 1'
#
loop_
_entity.id
_entity.type
_entity.pdbx_description
1 polymer ?
#
loop_
_entity_poly.entity_id
_entity_poly.type
_entity_poly.pdbx_seq_one_letter_code
_entity_poly.pdbx_strand_id
1 'polypeptide(L)'
;MKLQEMIGLAVFDVENGKEIGKIHDFILDDNWLITGLELEGRALFSTHVKSVAWEDIVAYGEDAVMIRSQEAVRKVGTGEIGLTYLTGKRKLKEMQVLTEDGVLLGRVSDVYFEQEQGNTILGLEISDGFVSDLIEGRKWLPCTAEMAVGEHAVMVPPMSEQRLEKAINS
;
A
#
# COMPACT_ATOMS: atom_id res chain seq x y z
N MET A 1 0.18 0.58 11.27
CA MET A 1 -0.24 1.70 10.38
C MET A 1 -0.87 1.15 9.12
N LYS A 2 -1.90 1.80 8.66
CA LYS A 2 -2.59 1.47 7.41
C LYS A 2 -2.17 2.45 6.32
N LEU A 3 -1.94 1.97 5.11
CA LEU A 3 -1.55 2.84 4.00
C LEU A 3 -2.60 3.90 3.68
N GLN A 4 -3.89 3.57 3.81
CA GLN A 4 -4.97 4.51 3.54
C GLN A 4 -4.90 5.77 4.42
N GLU A 5 -4.46 5.63 5.66
CA GLU A 5 -4.31 6.74 6.59
C GLU A 5 -3.25 7.75 6.17
N MET A 6 -2.32 7.31 5.31
CA MET A 6 -1.22 8.15 4.84
C MET A 6 -1.49 8.83 3.50
N ILE A 7 -2.50 8.39 2.77
CA ILE A 7 -2.88 9.02 1.51
C ILE A 7 -3.34 10.46 1.78
N GLY A 8 -2.77 11.40 1.05
CA GLY A 8 -3.06 12.82 1.20
C GLY A 8 -2.22 13.56 2.25
N LEU A 9 -1.40 12.85 3.02
CA LEU A 9 -0.49 13.52 3.95
C LEU A 9 0.54 14.37 3.21
N ALA A 10 0.86 15.50 3.79
CA ALA A 10 1.91 16.38 3.27
C ALA A 10 3.29 15.72 3.41
N VAL A 11 4.13 15.95 2.42
CA VAL A 11 5.52 15.49 2.40
C VAL A 11 6.42 16.72 2.51
N PHE A 12 7.24 16.75 3.55
CA PHE A 12 8.18 17.84 3.80
C PHE A 12 9.62 17.36 3.70
N ASP A 13 10.50 18.23 3.21
CA ASP A 13 11.92 17.96 3.32
C ASP A 13 12.45 18.41 4.69
N VAL A 14 13.30 17.57 5.28
CA VAL A 14 13.91 17.85 6.59
C VAL A 14 14.91 19.00 6.50
N GLU A 15 15.57 19.12 5.36
CA GLU A 15 16.68 20.06 5.15
C GLU A 15 16.20 21.52 5.22
N ASN A 16 15.07 21.84 4.58
CA ASN A 16 14.56 23.21 4.49
C ASN A 16 13.19 23.42 5.12
N GLY A 17 12.56 22.35 5.61
CA GLY A 17 11.18 22.44 6.12
C GLY A 17 10.17 22.85 5.05
N LYS A 18 10.45 22.50 3.79
CA LYS A 18 9.61 22.86 2.65
C LYS A 18 8.61 21.75 2.33
N GLU A 19 7.36 22.11 2.13
CA GLU A 19 6.38 21.17 1.61
C GLU A 19 6.68 20.87 0.15
N ILE A 20 6.92 19.59 -0.14
CA ILE A 20 7.29 19.09 -1.47
C ILE A 20 6.05 18.65 -2.25
N GLY A 21 5.04 18.17 -1.55
CA GLY A 21 3.81 17.67 -2.15
C GLY A 21 2.98 16.88 -1.16
N LYS A 22 2.06 16.08 -1.67
CA LYS A 22 1.22 15.19 -0.88
C LYS A 22 1.28 13.77 -1.43
N ILE A 23 1.08 12.79 -0.57
CA ILE A 23 1.07 11.39 -0.99
C ILE A 23 -0.17 11.10 -1.83
N HIS A 24 0.04 10.67 -3.06
CA HIS A 24 -1.00 10.20 -3.96
C HIS A 24 -1.20 8.69 -3.88
N ASP A 25 -0.11 7.93 -3.84
CA ASP A 25 -0.14 6.47 -3.83
C ASP A 25 1.17 5.90 -3.27
N PHE A 26 1.19 4.60 -3.04
CA PHE A 26 2.39 3.86 -2.68
C PHE A 26 2.80 2.91 -3.80
N ILE A 27 4.09 2.79 -4.02
CA ILE A 27 4.67 1.86 -4.98
C ILE A 27 5.12 0.63 -4.21
N LEU A 28 4.69 -0.54 -4.67
CA LEU A 28 4.92 -1.82 -4.02
C LEU A 28 5.68 -2.74 -4.98
N ASP A 29 6.26 -3.80 -4.45
CA ASP A 29 6.82 -4.87 -5.28
C ASP A 29 6.11 -6.21 -5.03
N ASP A 30 6.50 -7.23 -5.79
CA ASP A 30 5.89 -8.56 -5.70
C ASP A 30 6.38 -9.37 -4.47
N ASN A 31 7.29 -8.81 -3.69
CA ASN A 31 7.83 -9.43 -2.48
C ASN A 31 7.26 -8.85 -1.19
N TRP A 32 6.11 -8.20 -1.26
CA TRP A 32 5.44 -7.58 -0.12
C TRP A 32 6.27 -6.45 0.52
N LEU A 33 6.98 -5.69 -0.30
CA LEU A 33 7.73 -4.52 0.13
C LEU A 33 7.12 -3.23 -0.43
N ILE A 34 7.12 -2.19 0.39
CA ILE A 34 6.84 -0.83 -0.05
C ILE A 34 8.15 -0.26 -0.56
N THR A 35 8.24 0.05 -1.85
CA THR A 35 9.48 0.54 -2.46
C THR A 35 9.56 2.05 -2.56
N GLY A 36 8.43 2.73 -2.49
CA GLY A 36 8.38 4.18 -2.52
C GLY A 36 6.97 4.73 -2.47
N LEU A 37 6.88 6.02 -2.64
CA LEU A 37 5.60 6.71 -2.74
C LEU A 37 5.55 7.59 -3.99
N GLU A 38 4.34 7.80 -4.48
CA GLU A 38 4.04 8.72 -5.57
C GLU A 38 3.44 9.99 -5.00
N LEU A 39 3.90 11.15 -5.48
CA LEU A 39 3.36 12.44 -5.08
C LEU A 39 2.22 12.86 -6.00
N GLU A 40 1.27 13.63 -5.46
CA GLU A 40 0.22 14.27 -6.24
C GLU A 40 0.80 15.26 -7.25
N GLY A 41 -0.01 15.64 -8.23
CA GLY A 41 0.35 16.68 -9.21
C GLY A 41 0.81 16.14 -10.54
N ARG A 42 0.46 14.90 -10.87
CA ARG A 42 0.69 14.36 -12.21
C ARG A 42 -0.07 15.18 -13.24
N ALA A 43 0.65 15.70 -14.25
CA ALA A 43 0.05 16.40 -15.36
C ALA A 43 -0.83 15.46 -16.20
N LEU A 44 -1.92 15.99 -16.73
CA LEU A 44 -2.81 15.26 -17.63
C LEU A 44 -2.01 14.73 -18.84
N PHE A 45 -2.19 13.43 -19.15
CA PHE A 45 -1.45 12.70 -20.19
C PHE A 45 0.06 12.58 -19.93
N SER A 46 0.54 12.89 -18.75
CA SER A 46 1.93 12.67 -18.40
C SER A 46 2.26 11.17 -18.36
N THR A 47 3.40 10.81 -18.95
CA THR A 47 3.95 9.46 -18.88
C THR A 47 4.91 9.28 -17.69
N HIS A 48 5.04 10.31 -16.85
CA HIS A 48 5.93 10.32 -15.70
C HIS A 48 5.16 10.76 -14.45
N VAL A 49 5.58 10.21 -13.32
CA VAL A 49 5.11 10.60 -12.00
C VAL A 49 6.31 11.03 -11.15
N LYS A 50 6.04 11.84 -10.14
CA LYS A 50 7.05 12.17 -9.13
C LYS A 50 7.00 11.12 -8.04
N SER A 51 8.14 10.52 -7.73
CA SER A 51 8.25 9.50 -6.70
C SER A 51 9.38 9.77 -5.72
N VAL A 52 9.27 9.19 -4.54
CA VAL A 52 10.31 9.18 -3.52
C VAL A 52 10.55 7.73 -3.13
N ALA A 53 11.82 7.29 -3.20
CA ALA A 53 12.18 5.96 -2.76
C ALA A 53 12.04 5.80 -1.25
N TRP A 54 11.71 4.60 -0.79
CA TRP A 54 11.53 4.32 0.63
C TRP A 54 12.74 4.74 1.47
N GLU A 55 13.96 4.48 1.00
CA GLU A 55 15.20 4.81 1.71
C GLU A 55 15.41 6.30 1.95
N ASP A 56 14.74 7.14 1.20
CA ASP A 56 14.82 8.60 1.33
C ASP A 56 13.79 9.16 2.30
N ILE A 57 12.91 8.32 2.83
CA ILE A 57 11.95 8.69 3.84
C ILE A 57 12.61 8.58 5.22
N VAL A 58 12.60 9.68 5.95
CA VAL A 58 13.24 9.78 7.26
C VAL A 58 12.29 9.41 8.39
N ALA A 59 11.03 9.80 8.27
CA ALA A 59 10.04 9.56 9.31
C ALA A 59 8.61 9.62 8.76
N TYR A 60 7.73 8.90 9.41
CA TYR A 60 6.29 8.93 9.18
C TYR A 60 5.61 9.40 10.44
N GLY A 61 4.99 10.57 10.39
CA GLY A 61 4.21 11.12 11.48
C GLY A 61 2.71 11.04 11.20
N GLU A 62 1.93 11.46 12.17
CA GLU A 62 0.47 11.57 12.01
C GLU A 62 0.07 12.66 11.02
N ASP A 63 0.85 13.72 10.95
CA ASP A 63 0.51 14.92 10.18
C ASP A 63 1.30 15.07 8.89
N ALA A 64 2.46 14.44 8.81
CA ALA A 64 3.35 14.59 7.65
C ALA A 64 4.32 13.43 7.52
N VAL A 65 4.78 13.21 6.32
CA VAL A 65 5.92 12.34 6.02
C VAL A 65 7.13 13.21 5.73
N MET A 66 8.25 12.86 6.34
CA MET A 66 9.50 13.60 6.22
C MET A 66 10.46 12.86 5.27
N ILE A 67 10.95 13.55 4.26
CA ILE A 67 11.98 13.04 3.35
C ILE A 67 13.31 13.74 3.58
N ARG A 68 14.39 13.13 3.13
CA ARG A 68 15.76 13.61 3.34
C ARG A 68 16.00 15.00 2.75
N SER A 69 15.65 15.18 1.48
CA SER A 69 15.71 16.47 0.79
C SER A 69 14.82 16.45 -0.45
N GLN A 70 14.51 17.61 -1.01
CA GLN A 70 13.74 17.69 -2.25
C GLN A 70 14.45 17.04 -3.45
N GLU A 71 15.78 16.88 -3.38
CA GLU A 71 16.55 16.20 -4.42
C GLU A 71 16.26 14.69 -4.49
N ALA A 72 15.65 14.12 -3.45
CA ALA A 72 15.18 12.74 -3.44
C ALA A 72 13.97 12.51 -4.35
N VAL A 73 13.25 13.55 -4.74
CA VAL A 73 12.13 13.44 -5.67
C VAL A 73 12.63 13.15 -7.07
N ARG A 74 12.15 12.05 -7.65
CA ARG A 74 12.55 11.59 -8.97
C ARG A 74 11.35 11.52 -9.90
N LYS A 75 11.58 11.71 -11.19
CA LYS A 75 10.62 11.42 -12.24
C LYS A 75 10.77 9.96 -12.64
N VAL A 76 9.69 9.20 -12.55
CA VAL A 76 9.65 7.79 -12.91
C VAL A 76 8.61 7.61 -14.01
N GLY A 77 8.94 6.85 -15.05
CA GLY A 77 7.98 6.52 -16.10
C GLY A 77 6.87 5.63 -15.58
N THR A 78 5.63 5.91 -15.97
CA THR A 78 4.48 5.10 -15.52
C THR A 78 4.60 3.63 -15.92
N GLY A 79 5.29 3.34 -17.03
CA GLY A 79 5.56 1.97 -17.46
C GLY A 79 6.57 1.21 -16.60
N GLU A 80 7.34 1.91 -15.77
CA GLU A 80 8.30 1.30 -14.84
C GLU A 80 7.65 0.92 -13.51
N ILE A 81 6.43 1.42 -13.24
CA ILE A 81 5.69 1.11 -12.02
C ILE A 81 4.84 -0.12 -12.26
N GLY A 82 5.12 -1.19 -11.52
CA GLY A 82 4.39 -2.45 -11.62
C GLY A 82 3.14 -2.49 -10.74
N LEU A 83 3.35 -2.59 -9.44
CA LEU A 83 2.27 -2.70 -8.45
C LEU A 83 2.17 -1.42 -7.63
N THR A 84 0.95 -0.97 -7.41
CA THR A 84 0.65 0.17 -6.52
C THR A 84 -0.39 -0.23 -5.49
N TYR A 85 -0.60 0.63 -4.50
CA TYR A 85 -1.63 0.39 -3.50
C TYR A 85 -3.03 0.80 -4.00
N LEU A 86 -3.18 2.03 -4.50
CA LEU A 86 -4.48 2.69 -4.65
C LEU A 86 -4.92 2.87 -6.11
N THR A 87 -4.03 3.24 -6.99
CA THR A 87 -4.31 3.65 -8.36
C THR A 87 -3.47 2.87 -9.37
N GLY A 88 -3.76 3.02 -10.65
CA GLY A 88 -3.02 2.35 -11.71
C GLY A 88 -3.67 1.06 -12.18
N LYS A 89 -3.02 0.40 -13.12
CA LYS A 89 -3.57 -0.80 -13.76
C LYS A 89 -3.52 -2.04 -12.85
N ARG A 90 -2.48 -2.13 -12.04
CA ARG A 90 -2.29 -3.24 -11.09
C ARG A 90 -2.15 -2.63 -9.70
N LYS A 91 -3.27 -2.54 -9.02
CA LYS A 91 -3.38 -1.96 -7.68
C LYS A 91 -3.84 -3.01 -6.70
N LEU A 92 -3.27 -2.98 -5.50
CA LEU A 92 -3.59 -3.96 -4.47
C LEU A 92 -4.98 -3.72 -3.86
N LYS A 93 -5.37 -2.46 -3.65
CA LYS A 93 -6.70 -2.12 -3.12
C LYS A 93 -7.80 -2.59 -4.06
N GLU A 94 -8.82 -3.23 -3.51
CA GLU A 94 -9.94 -3.87 -4.21
C GLU A 94 -9.58 -5.16 -4.97
N MET A 95 -8.32 -5.59 -4.92
CA MET A 95 -7.92 -6.85 -5.53
C MET A 95 -8.56 -8.03 -4.79
N GLN A 96 -9.06 -9.00 -5.53
CA GLN A 96 -9.62 -10.22 -4.95
C GLN A 96 -8.55 -11.01 -4.22
N VAL A 97 -8.92 -11.65 -3.12
CA VAL A 97 -8.06 -12.59 -2.40
C VAL A 97 -8.65 -13.98 -2.57
N LEU A 98 -7.96 -14.81 -3.34
CA LEU A 98 -8.40 -16.15 -3.70
C LEU A 98 -7.45 -17.20 -3.13
N THR A 99 -8.04 -18.24 -2.57
CA THR A 99 -7.25 -19.44 -2.24
C THR A 99 -6.88 -20.21 -3.51
N GLU A 100 -5.82 -20.99 -3.43
CA GLU A 100 -5.36 -21.81 -4.58
C GLU A 100 -6.38 -22.86 -5.00
N ASP A 101 -7.31 -23.23 -4.12
CA ASP A 101 -8.42 -24.14 -4.40
C ASP A 101 -9.72 -23.43 -4.80
N GLY A 102 -9.65 -22.12 -5.04
CA GLY A 102 -10.75 -21.38 -5.68
C GLY A 102 -11.78 -20.77 -4.74
N VAL A 103 -11.45 -20.56 -3.49
CA VAL A 103 -12.35 -19.89 -2.53
C VAL A 103 -12.02 -18.39 -2.46
N LEU A 104 -13.04 -17.55 -2.66
CA LEU A 104 -12.92 -16.11 -2.51
C LEU A 104 -13.03 -15.74 -1.03
N LEU A 105 -11.95 -15.19 -0.46
CA LEU A 105 -11.94 -14.70 0.93
C LEU A 105 -12.50 -13.29 1.06
N GLY A 106 -12.43 -12.50 0.01
CA GLY A 106 -12.88 -11.12 -0.03
C GLY A 106 -11.99 -10.29 -0.94
N ARG A 107 -11.95 -8.97 -0.67
CA ARG A 107 -11.11 -8.02 -1.40
C ARG A 107 -10.22 -7.27 -0.44
N VAL A 108 -9.05 -6.87 -0.91
CA VAL A 108 -8.13 -6.04 -0.11
C VAL A 108 -8.76 -4.67 0.10
N SER A 109 -8.98 -4.28 1.35
CA SER A 109 -9.49 -2.95 1.70
C SER A 109 -8.41 -2.01 2.20
N ASP A 110 -7.36 -2.55 2.81
CA ASP A 110 -6.19 -1.77 3.25
C ASP A 110 -4.98 -2.67 3.45
N VAL A 111 -3.84 -2.04 3.71
CA VAL A 111 -2.55 -2.70 3.89
C VAL A 111 -1.92 -2.21 5.19
N TYR A 112 -1.43 -3.15 6.01
CA TYR A 112 -0.74 -2.85 7.25
C TYR A 112 0.77 -2.95 7.11
N PHE A 113 1.45 -1.97 7.69
CA PHE A 113 2.90 -2.01 7.87
C PHE A 113 3.27 -1.34 9.20
N GLU A 114 4.49 -1.55 9.67
CA GLU A 114 5.02 -0.87 10.84
C GLU A 114 6.40 -0.30 10.51
N GLN A 115 6.57 0.97 10.79
CA GLN A 115 7.82 1.69 10.51
C GLN A 115 9.05 1.01 11.13
N GLU A 116 8.89 0.48 12.33
CA GLU A 116 9.96 -0.19 13.07
C GLU A 116 10.42 -1.49 12.41
N GLN A 117 9.59 -2.10 11.59
CA GLN A 117 9.89 -3.31 10.84
C GLN A 117 10.29 -3.02 9.39
N GLY A 118 10.61 -1.76 9.09
CA GLY A 118 11.03 -1.35 7.77
C GLY A 118 9.85 -1.22 6.78
N ASN A 119 10.10 -1.57 5.55
CA ASN A 119 9.15 -1.41 4.45
C ASN A 119 8.35 -2.69 4.14
N THR A 120 8.36 -3.66 5.03
CA THR A 120 7.64 -4.92 4.84
C THR A 120 6.14 -4.74 5.10
N ILE A 121 5.32 -5.20 4.18
CA ILE A 121 3.88 -5.30 4.37
C ILE A 121 3.61 -6.47 5.32
N LEU A 122 2.97 -6.20 6.44
CA LEU A 122 2.72 -7.19 7.48
C LEU A 122 1.45 -7.98 7.26
N GLY A 123 0.46 -7.36 6.62
CA GLY A 123 -0.79 -8.02 6.37
C GLY A 123 -1.77 -7.17 5.57
N LEU A 124 -2.86 -7.82 5.22
CA LEU A 124 -3.93 -7.23 4.42
C LEU A 124 -5.20 -7.15 5.25
N GLU A 125 -5.88 -6.02 5.19
CA GLU A 125 -7.25 -5.91 5.66
C GLU A 125 -8.16 -6.42 4.54
N ILE A 126 -9.03 -7.35 4.87
CA ILE A 126 -9.93 -8.00 3.91
C ILE A 126 -11.36 -7.58 4.20
N SER A 127 -12.03 -7.09 3.16
CA SER A 127 -13.46 -6.80 3.18
C SER A 127 -14.21 -7.93 2.47
N ASP A 128 -15.20 -8.47 3.14
CA ASP A 128 -16.07 -9.55 2.63
C ASP A 128 -17.39 -9.00 2.06
N GLY A 129 -17.52 -7.68 2.05
CA GLY A 129 -18.70 -6.96 1.60
C GLY A 129 -19.30 -6.06 2.68
N PHE A 130 -20.04 -5.05 2.25
CA PHE A 130 -20.55 -4.01 3.14
C PHE A 130 -21.41 -4.57 4.31
N VAL A 131 -22.29 -5.52 4.02
CA VAL A 131 -23.18 -6.10 5.05
C VAL A 131 -22.40 -6.95 6.04
N SER A 132 -21.50 -7.80 5.54
CA SER A 132 -20.64 -8.62 6.41
C SER A 132 -19.73 -7.75 7.27
N ASP A 133 -19.17 -6.69 6.71
CA ASP A 133 -18.29 -5.76 7.44
C ASP A 133 -19.03 -5.05 8.57
N LEU A 134 -20.31 -4.73 8.39
CA LEU A 134 -21.14 -4.13 9.44
C LEU A 134 -21.45 -5.09 10.59
N ILE A 135 -21.62 -6.37 10.29
CA ILE A 135 -22.01 -7.40 11.27
C ILE A 135 -20.79 -8.02 11.94
N GLU A 136 -19.81 -8.42 11.15
CA GLU A 136 -18.65 -9.19 11.62
C GLU A 136 -17.37 -8.36 11.73
N GLY A 137 -17.34 -7.17 11.11
CA GLY A 137 -16.15 -6.35 10.94
C GLY A 137 -15.26 -6.85 9.82
N ARG A 138 -14.28 -6.05 9.46
CA ARG A 138 -13.25 -6.42 8.49
C ARG A 138 -12.26 -7.39 9.11
N LYS A 139 -11.65 -8.21 8.28
CA LYS A 139 -10.73 -9.25 8.71
C LYS A 139 -9.29 -8.90 8.33
N TRP A 140 -8.37 -9.40 9.08
CA TRP A 140 -6.94 -9.25 8.89
C TRP A 140 -6.34 -10.57 8.43
N LEU A 141 -5.53 -10.53 7.38
CA LEU A 141 -4.76 -11.67 6.91
C LEU A 141 -3.25 -11.34 6.96
N PRO A 142 -2.49 -11.99 7.85
CA PRO A 142 -1.05 -11.80 7.88
C PRO A 142 -0.40 -12.20 6.55
N CYS A 143 0.52 -11.39 6.05
CA CYS A 143 1.30 -11.72 4.87
C CYS A 143 2.36 -12.76 5.19
N THR A 144 2.47 -13.76 4.33
CA THR A 144 3.47 -14.82 4.42
C THR A 144 4.19 -14.99 3.08
N ALA A 145 5.33 -15.67 3.09
CA ALA A 145 6.09 -15.92 1.87
C ALA A 145 5.35 -16.81 0.85
N GLU A 146 4.32 -17.54 1.30
CA GLU A 146 3.50 -18.39 0.45
C GLU A 146 2.42 -17.63 -0.33
N MET A 147 2.15 -16.37 0.08
CA MET A 147 1.18 -15.51 -0.61
C MET A 147 1.85 -14.81 -1.77
N ALA A 148 1.13 -14.70 -2.88
CA ALA A 148 1.63 -14.04 -4.08
C ALA A 148 0.64 -13.01 -4.61
N VAL A 149 1.16 -11.87 -5.06
CA VAL A 149 0.36 -10.86 -5.76
C VAL A 149 0.35 -11.22 -7.24
N GLY A 150 -0.80 -11.63 -7.73
CA GLY A 150 -1.00 -11.93 -9.15
C GLY A 150 -1.35 -10.68 -9.97
N GLU A 151 -1.73 -10.91 -11.20
CA GLU A 151 -2.17 -9.84 -12.10
C GLU A 151 -3.54 -9.29 -11.70
N HIS A 152 -4.46 -10.16 -11.28
CA HIS A 152 -5.84 -9.80 -10.94
C HIS A 152 -6.28 -10.26 -9.55
N ALA A 153 -5.46 -11.03 -8.84
CA ALA A 153 -5.80 -11.55 -7.53
C ALA A 153 -4.56 -11.74 -6.66
N VAL A 154 -4.75 -11.62 -5.35
CA VAL A 154 -3.80 -12.11 -4.37
C VAL A 154 -4.08 -13.60 -4.18
N MET A 155 -3.08 -14.43 -4.45
CA MET A 155 -3.19 -15.89 -4.30
C MET A 155 -2.65 -16.31 -2.94
N VAL A 156 -3.45 -17.07 -2.23
CA VAL A 156 -3.13 -17.49 -0.86
C VAL A 156 -3.31 -19.01 -0.72
N PRO A 157 -2.59 -19.66 0.23
CA PRO A 157 -2.76 -21.09 0.48
C PRO A 157 -4.19 -21.45 0.84
N PRO A 158 -4.64 -22.70 0.61
CA PRO A 158 -6.00 -23.15 0.95
C PRO A 158 -6.39 -22.96 2.41
N MET A 159 -5.42 -23.03 3.32
CA MET A 159 -5.67 -22.88 4.75
C MET A 159 -5.78 -21.42 5.23
N SER A 160 -5.69 -20.46 4.33
CA SER A 160 -5.67 -19.02 4.69
C SER A 160 -7.00 -18.55 5.28
N GLU A 161 -8.11 -19.21 4.94
CA GLU A 161 -9.42 -18.89 5.52
C GLU A 161 -9.41 -19.01 7.05
N GLN A 162 -8.72 -20.02 7.59
CA GLN A 162 -8.59 -20.25 9.02
C GLN A 162 -7.61 -19.29 9.70
N ARG A 163 -6.77 -18.62 8.92
CA ARG A 163 -5.81 -17.63 9.40
C ARG A 163 -6.37 -16.21 9.44
N LEU A 164 -7.60 -16.02 8.95
CA LEU A 164 -8.26 -14.73 9.00
C LEU A 164 -8.56 -14.38 10.45
N GLU A 165 -8.11 -13.21 10.85
CA GLU A 165 -8.33 -12.66 12.20
C GLU A 165 -9.21 -11.41 12.09
N LYS A 166 -9.89 -11.06 13.17
CA LYS A 166 -10.60 -9.79 13.22
C LYS A 166 -9.59 -8.64 13.12
N ALA A 167 -9.83 -7.70 12.22
CA ALA A 167 -9.01 -6.50 12.13
C ALA A 167 -9.09 -5.74 13.46
N ILE A 168 -7.92 -5.39 13.99
CA ILE A 168 -7.83 -4.59 15.19
C ILE A 168 -8.20 -3.16 14.79
N ASN A 169 -9.28 -2.64 15.37
CA ASN A 169 -9.61 -1.23 15.25
C ASN A 169 -8.56 -0.44 16.06
N SER A 170 -7.66 0.17 15.33
CA SER A 170 -6.70 1.09 15.93
C SER A 170 -7.35 2.47 16.09
#